data_7c7b8f8d94ef34c0e5f40ef5691a006e
#
_entry.id   7c7b8f8d94ef34c0e5f40ef5691a006e
#
_cell.length_a   1.000
_cell.length_b   1.000
_cell.length_c   1.000
_cell.angle_alpha   90.00
_cell.angle_beta   90.00
_cell.angle_gamma   90.00
#
_symmetry.space_group_name_H-M   'P 1'
#
loop_
_entity.id
_entity.type
_entity.pdbx_description
1 polymer ?
#
loop_
_entity_poly.entity_id
_entity_poly.type
_entity_poly.pdbx_seq_one_letter_code
_entity_poly.pdbx_strand_id
1 'polypeptide(L)'
;NGYQMTQILSYAVKYASSFYGPFRDAVGSRGLLKGDKKNYQMDFKNSNEALREVALDIKEGADMVMVKPGLPYLDIIKMVKDKFKVPVMTYQVSGEYSLLENGIIKGLIDKKVVLESLIAFKRAGANAIVSYYADRIDKIIGWLFKWVNKVQST
;
A
#
# COMPACT_ATOMS: atom_id res chain seq x y z
N ASN A 1 -26.54 -11.97 15.26
CA ASN A 1 -26.49 -11.23 14.01
C ASN A 1 -25.75 -12.06 12.95
N GLY A 2 -26.35 -12.86 12.14
CA GLY A 2 -25.97 -13.91 11.19
C GLY A 2 -24.75 -13.80 10.25
N TYR A 3 -23.79 -12.89 10.47
CA TYR A 3 -22.63 -12.68 9.56
C TYR A 3 -21.31 -13.08 10.21
N GLN A 4 -21.23 -14.29 10.74
CA GLN A 4 -20.04 -14.81 11.43
C GLN A 4 -18.79 -14.99 10.52
N MET A 5 -18.99 -15.05 9.19
CA MET A 5 -17.91 -15.23 8.21
C MET A 5 -17.38 -13.90 7.61
N THR A 6 -17.99 -12.77 7.97
CA THR A 6 -17.53 -11.45 7.48
C THR A 6 -16.31 -11.01 8.27
N GLN A 7 -15.19 -10.82 7.57
CA GLN A 7 -13.94 -10.36 8.16
C GLN A 7 -13.79 -8.83 8.09
N ILE A 8 -13.10 -8.26 9.07
CA ILE A 8 -12.85 -6.83 9.20
C ILE A 8 -11.40 -6.54 8.81
N LEU A 9 -11.22 -5.73 7.75
CA LEU A 9 -9.93 -5.13 7.40
C LEU A 9 -9.90 -3.69 7.92
N SER A 10 -9.12 -3.44 8.97
CA SER A 10 -8.94 -2.09 9.48
C SER A 10 -7.87 -1.31 8.70
N TYR A 11 -8.13 -0.03 8.44
CA TYR A 11 -7.14 0.94 7.96
C TYR A 11 -6.29 1.47 9.13
N ALA A 12 -5.78 0.56 9.96
CA ALA A 12 -5.09 0.82 11.22
C ALA A 12 -3.93 1.81 11.09
N VAL A 13 -3.18 1.75 9.98
CA VAL A 13 -2.00 2.59 9.75
C VAL A 13 -2.23 3.49 8.55
N LYS A 14 -2.80 4.67 8.77
CA LYS A 14 -3.05 5.65 7.73
C LYS A 14 -2.32 6.96 8.01
N TYR A 15 -1.24 7.19 7.29
CA TYR A 15 -0.44 8.40 7.41
C TYR A 15 -1.01 9.59 6.65
N ALA A 16 -0.85 10.81 7.19
CA ALA A 16 -1.03 12.04 6.45
C ALA A 16 0.08 12.14 5.38
N SER A 17 -0.29 12.02 4.10
CA SER A 17 0.67 11.90 3.02
C SER A 17 0.35 12.78 1.82
N SER A 18 1.40 13.32 1.20
CA SER A 18 1.31 14.06 -0.07
C SER A 18 0.99 13.14 -1.26
N PHE A 19 1.15 11.81 -1.12
CA PHE A 19 0.83 10.84 -2.17
C PHE A 19 -0.68 10.66 -2.43
N TYR A 20 -1.56 11.32 -1.67
CA TYR A 20 -3.00 11.28 -1.91
C TYR A 20 -3.49 12.31 -2.96
N GLY A 21 -2.62 13.14 -3.51
CA GLY A 21 -2.99 14.25 -4.39
C GLY A 21 -3.90 13.84 -5.55
N PRO A 22 -3.50 12.93 -6.45
CA PRO A 22 -4.28 12.57 -7.64
C PRO A 22 -5.69 12.05 -7.32
N PHE A 23 -5.84 11.25 -6.26
CA PHE A 23 -7.15 10.78 -5.83
C PHE A 23 -8.04 11.91 -5.32
N ARG A 24 -7.48 12.84 -4.54
CA ARG A 24 -8.23 13.99 -4.01
C ARG A 24 -8.74 14.90 -5.13
N ASP A 25 -7.98 15.03 -6.20
CA ASP A 25 -8.38 15.78 -7.39
C ASP A 25 -9.51 15.08 -8.14
N ALA A 26 -9.37 13.77 -8.37
CA ALA A 26 -10.34 12.96 -9.10
C ALA A 26 -11.73 12.91 -8.41
N VAL A 27 -11.77 12.90 -7.07
CA VAL A 27 -13.05 12.89 -6.30
C VAL A 27 -13.52 14.28 -5.89
N GLY A 28 -12.88 15.36 -6.36
CA GLY A 28 -13.26 16.74 -6.06
C GLY A 28 -13.15 17.11 -4.56
N SER A 29 -12.39 16.34 -3.77
CA SER A 29 -12.32 16.52 -2.31
C SER A 29 -11.31 17.58 -1.87
N ARG A 30 -10.63 18.27 -2.80
CA ARG A 30 -9.84 19.48 -2.51
C ARG A 30 -10.82 20.58 -2.09
N GLY A 31 -10.79 20.96 -0.83
CA GLY A 31 -11.60 22.08 -0.31
C GLY A 31 -12.96 21.72 0.29
N LEU A 32 -13.46 20.48 0.17
CA LEU A 32 -14.74 20.08 0.79
C LEU A 32 -14.64 19.88 2.31
N LEU A 33 -13.46 19.64 2.86
CA LEU A 33 -13.26 19.53 4.30
C LEU A 33 -12.58 20.81 4.82
N LYS A 34 -13.33 21.60 5.58
CA LYS A 34 -12.83 22.78 6.32
C LYS A 34 -11.95 22.36 7.52
N GLY A 35 -11.01 21.45 7.34
CA GLY A 35 -10.12 21.00 8.41
C GLY A 35 -8.89 20.32 7.84
N ASP A 36 -7.76 20.45 8.52
CA ASP A 36 -6.54 19.75 8.16
C ASP A 36 -6.75 18.25 8.47
N LYS A 37 -6.66 17.39 7.43
CA LYS A 37 -6.74 15.92 7.58
C LYS A 37 -5.64 15.35 8.50
N LYS A 38 -4.65 16.16 8.85
CA LYS A 38 -3.64 15.85 9.86
C LYS A 38 -4.21 15.61 11.25
N ASN A 39 -5.44 16.05 11.52
CA ASN A 39 -6.07 15.89 12.84
C ASN A 39 -6.50 14.43 13.14
N TYR A 40 -6.63 13.56 12.12
CA TYR A 40 -7.06 12.16 12.29
C TYR A 40 -6.20 11.16 11.53
N GLN A 41 -5.17 11.61 10.83
CA GLN A 41 -4.18 10.75 10.18
C GLN A 41 -2.84 10.89 10.91
N MET A 42 -2.11 9.78 11.01
CA MET A 42 -0.82 9.77 11.70
C MET A 42 0.21 10.70 11.06
N ASP A 43 1.04 11.32 11.87
CA ASP A 43 2.20 12.09 11.39
C ASP A 43 3.21 11.11 10.76
N PHE A 44 3.64 11.40 9.53
CA PHE A 44 4.60 10.58 8.78
C PHE A 44 5.98 10.44 9.46
N LYS A 45 6.29 11.25 10.46
CA LYS A 45 7.51 11.16 11.26
C LYS A 45 7.45 10.12 12.38
N ASN A 46 6.26 9.62 12.71
CA ASN A 46 6.04 8.77 13.87
C ASN A 46 5.75 7.32 13.47
N SER A 47 6.66 6.41 13.81
CA SER A 47 6.48 4.97 13.58
C SER A 47 5.82 4.23 14.77
N ASN A 48 6.00 4.73 16.00
CA ASN A 48 5.52 4.05 17.21
C ASN A 48 3.99 4.09 17.31
N GLU A 49 3.36 5.16 16.85
CA GLU A 49 1.90 5.30 16.80
C GLU A 49 1.27 4.20 15.95
N ALA A 50 1.89 3.84 14.83
CA ALA A 50 1.41 2.75 13.97
C ALA A 50 1.25 1.43 14.72
N LEU A 51 2.21 1.07 15.58
CA LEU A 51 2.15 -0.15 16.37
C LEU A 51 1.07 -0.10 17.45
N ARG A 52 0.82 1.08 18.02
CA ARG A 52 -0.24 1.29 19.03
C ARG A 52 -1.62 1.16 18.38
N GLU A 53 -1.85 1.84 17.26
CA GLU A 53 -3.13 1.80 16.55
C GLU A 53 -3.46 0.38 16.06
N VAL A 54 -2.48 -0.34 15.49
CA VAL A 54 -2.66 -1.75 15.10
C VAL A 54 -3.05 -2.62 16.30
N ALA A 55 -2.41 -2.43 17.46
CA ALA A 55 -2.74 -3.20 18.67
C ALA A 55 -4.17 -2.93 19.15
N LEU A 56 -4.62 -1.67 19.07
CA LEU A 56 -5.98 -1.27 19.44
C LEU A 56 -7.01 -1.87 18.48
N ASP A 57 -6.80 -1.75 17.18
CA ASP A 57 -7.72 -2.27 16.18
C ASP A 57 -7.88 -3.80 16.25
N ILE A 58 -6.78 -4.53 16.48
CA ILE A 58 -6.83 -5.98 16.71
C ILE A 58 -7.65 -6.30 17.96
N LYS A 59 -7.44 -5.56 19.05
CA LYS A 59 -8.22 -5.73 20.29
C LYS A 59 -9.71 -5.44 20.10
N GLU A 60 -10.05 -4.52 19.21
CA GLU A 60 -11.42 -4.15 18.83
C GLU A 60 -12.05 -5.13 17.84
N GLY A 61 -11.30 -6.13 17.34
CA GLY A 61 -11.81 -7.22 16.51
C GLY A 61 -11.44 -7.15 15.03
N ALA A 62 -10.42 -6.39 14.66
CA ALA A 62 -9.90 -6.44 13.29
C ALA A 62 -9.21 -7.79 13.01
N ASP A 63 -9.62 -8.45 11.92
CA ASP A 63 -9.03 -9.70 11.42
C ASP A 63 -7.75 -9.44 10.63
N MET A 64 -7.69 -8.29 9.98
CA MET A 64 -6.61 -7.85 9.11
C MET A 64 -6.36 -6.36 9.29
N VAL A 65 -5.12 -5.91 9.03
CA VAL A 65 -4.75 -4.50 9.13
C VAL A 65 -4.11 -4.00 7.84
N MET A 66 -4.24 -2.69 7.57
CA MET A 66 -3.70 -2.05 6.37
C MET A 66 -2.73 -0.93 6.71
N VAL A 67 -1.60 -0.90 6.00
CA VAL A 67 -0.65 0.22 5.96
C VAL A 67 -0.89 1.03 4.69
N LYS A 68 -1.09 2.34 4.83
CA LYS A 68 -1.42 3.26 3.73
C LYS A 68 -0.79 4.64 3.96
N PRO A 69 -0.03 5.20 3.01
CA PRO A 69 0.45 4.63 1.74
C PRO A 69 1.39 3.43 1.90
N GLY A 70 1.88 2.87 0.77
CA GLY A 70 2.69 1.67 0.75
C GLY A 70 4.20 1.91 0.62
N LEU A 71 4.70 2.34 -0.55
CA LEU A 71 6.13 2.42 -0.85
C LEU A 71 6.96 3.25 0.14
N PRO A 72 6.51 4.43 0.60
CA PRO A 72 7.27 5.22 1.57
C PRO A 72 7.28 4.61 2.97
N TYR A 73 6.53 3.53 3.22
CA TYR A 73 6.30 2.93 4.55
C TYR A 73 6.57 1.42 4.58
N LEU A 74 7.54 0.94 3.78
CA LEU A 74 7.97 -0.46 3.78
C LEU A 74 8.51 -0.91 5.14
N ASP A 75 9.19 -0.02 5.85
CA ASP A 75 9.66 -0.18 7.22
C ASP A 75 8.49 -0.43 8.19
N ILE A 76 7.42 0.34 8.06
CA ILE A 76 6.22 0.19 8.88
C ILE A 76 5.50 -1.12 8.59
N ILE A 77 5.38 -1.51 7.30
CA ILE A 77 4.83 -2.81 6.91
C ILE A 77 5.63 -3.93 7.60
N LYS A 78 6.95 -3.85 7.54
CA LYS A 78 7.85 -4.82 8.18
C LYS A 78 7.67 -4.86 9.69
N MET A 79 7.66 -3.69 10.36
CA MET A 79 7.48 -3.58 11.81
C MET A 79 6.15 -4.19 12.27
N VAL A 80 5.05 -3.87 11.58
CA VAL A 80 3.72 -4.42 11.88
C VAL A 80 3.71 -5.92 11.68
N LYS A 81 4.25 -6.41 10.55
CA LYS A 81 4.30 -7.84 10.22
C LYS A 81 5.10 -8.64 11.23
N ASP A 82 6.22 -8.13 11.70
CA ASP A 82 7.07 -8.83 12.66
C ASP A 82 6.42 -8.90 14.06
N LYS A 83 5.71 -7.83 14.44
CA LYS A 83 5.13 -7.73 15.78
C LYS A 83 3.79 -8.44 15.92
N PHE A 84 2.95 -8.42 14.89
CA PHE A 84 1.59 -8.94 14.95
C PHE A 84 1.40 -10.17 14.05
N LYS A 85 0.59 -11.14 14.52
CA LYS A 85 0.32 -12.42 13.83
C LYS A 85 -0.92 -12.36 12.94
N VAL A 86 -1.33 -11.16 12.53
CA VAL A 86 -2.47 -10.95 11.62
C VAL A 86 -2.00 -10.72 10.18
N PRO A 87 -2.85 -10.94 9.18
CA PRO A 87 -2.56 -10.53 7.81
C PRO A 87 -2.38 -9.01 7.70
N VAL A 88 -1.28 -8.59 7.05
CA VAL A 88 -0.96 -7.18 6.79
C VAL A 88 -1.22 -6.89 5.31
N MET A 89 -2.09 -5.94 5.04
CA MET A 89 -2.35 -5.40 3.70
C MET A 89 -1.58 -4.11 3.51
N THR A 90 -1.31 -3.74 2.27
CA THR A 90 -0.80 -2.41 1.94
C THR A 90 -1.56 -1.79 0.78
N TYR A 91 -1.62 -0.46 0.75
CA TYR A 91 -2.25 0.27 -0.34
C TYR A 91 -1.19 1.10 -1.09
N GLN A 92 -0.92 0.71 -2.35
CA GLN A 92 -0.20 1.56 -3.29
C GLN A 92 -1.14 2.65 -3.80
N VAL A 93 -1.04 3.85 -3.21
CA VAL A 93 -2.00 4.92 -3.46
C VAL A 93 -1.79 5.63 -4.79
N SER A 94 -2.74 6.49 -5.17
CA SER A 94 -2.77 7.15 -6.47
C SER A 94 -1.49 7.95 -6.80
N GLY A 95 -0.89 8.61 -5.81
CA GLY A 95 0.36 9.35 -6.01
C GLY A 95 1.55 8.43 -6.26
N GLU A 96 1.62 7.27 -5.61
CA GLU A 96 2.64 6.26 -5.87
C GLU A 96 2.50 5.72 -7.30
N TYR A 97 1.27 5.34 -7.68
CA TYR A 97 0.95 4.89 -9.04
C TYR A 97 1.31 5.95 -10.09
N SER A 98 0.87 7.18 -9.90
CA SER A 98 1.12 8.28 -10.84
C SER A 98 2.60 8.61 -10.97
N LEU A 99 3.38 8.50 -9.88
CA LEU A 99 4.83 8.72 -9.90
C LEU A 99 5.51 7.69 -10.79
N LEU A 100 5.17 6.40 -10.65
CA LEU A 100 5.72 5.32 -11.47
C LEU A 100 5.30 5.47 -12.93
N GLU A 101 4.02 5.67 -13.22
CA GLU A 101 3.51 5.82 -14.60
C GLU A 101 4.15 7.02 -15.31
N ASN A 102 4.25 8.19 -14.65
CA ASN A 102 4.91 9.35 -15.24
C ASN A 102 6.41 9.12 -15.46
N GLY A 103 7.09 8.43 -14.55
CA GLY A 103 8.50 8.05 -14.72
C GLY A 103 8.71 7.14 -15.94
N ILE A 104 7.81 6.17 -16.13
CA ILE A 104 7.82 5.26 -17.29
C ILE A 104 7.53 6.00 -18.59
N ILE A 105 6.47 6.81 -18.63
CA ILE A 105 6.06 7.58 -19.83
C ILE A 105 7.17 8.52 -20.28
N LYS A 106 7.88 9.15 -19.33
CA LYS A 106 8.98 10.06 -19.62
C LYS A 106 10.32 9.35 -19.90
N GLY A 107 10.36 8.02 -19.86
CA GLY A 107 11.57 7.24 -20.07
C GLY A 107 12.64 7.38 -18.97
N LEU A 108 12.26 7.87 -17.77
CA LEU A 108 13.17 8.04 -16.63
C LEU A 108 13.44 6.72 -15.89
N ILE A 109 12.48 5.80 -15.93
CA ILE A 109 12.56 4.47 -15.30
C ILE A 109 11.97 3.40 -16.22
N ASP A 110 12.50 2.19 -16.15
CA ASP A 110 11.96 1.05 -16.91
C ASP A 110 10.63 0.57 -16.31
N LYS A 111 9.73 0.10 -17.18
CA LYS A 111 8.41 -0.43 -16.75
C LYS A 111 8.47 -1.59 -15.75
N LYS A 112 9.61 -2.29 -15.65
CA LYS A 112 9.83 -3.35 -14.66
C LYS A 112 9.78 -2.84 -13.22
N VAL A 113 9.93 -1.54 -12.99
CA VAL A 113 9.78 -0.90 -11.67
C VAL A 113 8.42 -1.18 -11.03
N VAL A 114 7.38 -1.39 -11.84
CA VAL A 114 6.06 -1.78 -11.33
C VAL A 114 6.14 -3.10 -10.60
N LEU A 115 6.71 -4.13 -11.23
CA LEU A 115 6.91 -5.45 -10.61
C LEU A 115 7.83 -5.35 -9.40
N GLU A 116 8.92 -4.60 -9.50
CA GLU A 116 9.86 -4.37 -8.40
C GLU A 116 9.16 -3.75 -7.19
N SER A 117 8.30 -2.75 -7.39
CA SER A 117 7.52 -2.13 -6.33
C SER A 117 6.56 -3.11 -5.64
N LEU A 118 5.89 -3.97 -6.41
CA LEU A 118 4.99 -5.00 -5.88
C LEU A 118 5.76 -6.07 -5.08
N ILE A 119 6.93 -6.46 -5.58
CA ILE A 119 7.83 -7.38 -4.86
C ILE A 119 8.36 -6.73 -3.58
N ALA A 120 8.67 -5.44 -3.58
CA ALA A 120 9.11 -4.72 -2.39
C ALA A 120 8.07 -4.79 -1.26
N PHE A 121 6.77 -4.63 -1.56
CA PHE A 121 5.70 -4.83 -0.58
C PHE A 121 5.67 -6.26 -0.04
N LYS A 122 5.78 -7.27 -0.91
CA LYS A 122 5.80 -8.68 -0.51
C LYS A 122 7.01 -8.99 0.36
N ARG A 123 8.18 -8.47 0.00
CA ARG A 123 9.42 -8.61 0.76
C ARG A 123 9.35 -7.93 2.14
N ALA A 124 8.66 -6.79 2.24
CA ALA A 124 8.37 -6.13 3.52
C ALA A 124 7.39 -6.93 4.41
N GLY A 125 6.67 -7.92 3.85
CA GLY A 125 5.79 -8.80 4.60
C GLY A 125 4.30 -8.62 4.33
N ALA A 126 3.92 -7.80 3.33
CA ALA A 126 2.51 -7.65 2.97
C ALA A 126 1.91 -8.96 2.45
N ASN A 127 0.77 -9.36 3.00
CA ASN A 127 -0.01 -10.52 2.57
C ASN A 127 -0.76 -10.24 1.27
N ALA A 128 -1.33 -9.03 1.15
CA ALA A 128 -1.98 -8.57 -0.08
C ALA A 128 -1.69 -7.07 -0.34
N ILE A 129 -1.91 -6.66 -1.57
CA ILE A 129 -1.62 -5.31 -2.06
C ILE A 129 -2.86 -4.79 -2.79
N VAL A 130 -3.36 -3.63 -2.36
CA VAL A 130 -4.34 -2.86 -3.12
C VAL A 130 -3.57 -1.92 -4.04
N SER A 131 -3.79 -2.00 -5.35
CA SER A 131 -3.05 -1.22 -6.32
C SER A 131 -3.89 -0.93 -7.56
N TYR A 132 -3.65 0.20 -8.20
CA TYR A 132 -4.18 0.55 -9.51
C TYR A 132 -3.60 -0.31 -10.65
N TYR A 133 -2.58 -1.12 -10.37
CA TYR A 133 -2.03 -2.11 -11.31
C TYR A 133 -2.76 -3.45 -11.30
N ALA A 134 -3.75 -3.65 -10.43
CA ALA A 134 -4.43 -4.93 -10.25
C ALA A 134 -5.15 -5.42 -11.53
N ASP A 135 -5.66 -4.49 -12.35
CA ASP A 135 -6.35 -4.78 -13.62
C ASP A 135 -5.45 -5.37 -14.72
N ARG A 136 -4.14 -5.24 -14.57
CA ARG A 136 -3.14 -5.69 -15.55
C ARG A 136 -2.00 -6.51 -14.95
N ILE A 137 -2.26 -7.09 -13.77
CA ILE A 137 -1.25 -7.87 -13.03
C ILE A 137 -0.72 -9.06 -13.81
N ASP A 138 -1.55 -9.73 -14.59
CA ASP A 138 -1.15 -10.88 -15.41
C ASP A 138 -0.08 -10.49 -16.45
N LYS A 139 -0.22 -9.32 -17.06
CA LYS A 139 0.77 -8.78 -18.01
C LYS A 139 2.08 -8.45 -17.29
N ILE A 140 2.00 -7.87 -16.10
CA ILE A 140 3.17 -7.50 -15.29
C ILE A 140 3.93 -8.74 -14.84
N ILE A 141 3.25 -9.78 -14.36
CA ILE A 141 3.86 -11.06 -13.97
C ILE A 141 4.40 -11.80 -15.18
N GLY A 142 3.73 -11.74 -16.33
CA GLY A 142 4.20 -12.35 -17.58
C GLY A 142 5.57 -11.83 -18.05
N TRP A 143 5.96 -10.61 -17.66
CA TRP A 143 7.32 -10.10 -17.92
C TRP A 143 8.38 -10.85 -17.10
N LEU A 144 8.06 -11.27 -15.87
CA LEU A 144 8.94 -12.07 -15.02
C LEU A 144 9.24 -13.44 -15.66
N PHE A 145 8.22 -14.15 -16.12
CA PHE A 145 8.41 -15.46 -16.77
C PHE A 145 9.22 -15.37 -18.06
N LYS A 146 9.01 -14.34 -18.88
CA LYS A 146 9.83 -14.11 -20.08
C LYS A 146 11.28 -13.82 -19.74
N TRP A 147 11.56 -13.13 -18.64
CA TRP A 147 12.92 -12.81 -18.20
C TRP A 147 13.63 -14.05 -17.65
N VAL A 148 12.98 -14.85 -16.80
CA VAL A 148 13.54 -16.10 -16.24
C VAL A 148 13.91 -17.06 -17.36
N ASN A 149 13.05 -17.26 -18.34
CA ASN A 149 13.32 -18.14 -19.47
C ASN A 149 14.50 -17.64 -20.34
N LYS A 150 14.69 -16.32 -20.45
CA LYS A 150 15.82 -15.74 -21.19
C LYS A 150 17.15 -15.91 -20.47
N VAL A 151 17.19 -15.88 -19.14
CA VAL A 151 18.40 -16.06 -18.33
C VAL A 151 18.83 -17.53 -18.29
N GLN A 152 17.89 -18.48 -18.40
CA GLN A 152 18.19 -19.91 -18.44
C GLN A 152 18.66 -20.41 -19.82
N SER A 153 18.54 -19.59 -20.87
CA SER A 153 18.94 -19.90 -22.26
C SER A 153 20.28 -19.26 -22.67
N THR A 154 20.97 -18.59 -21.74
CA THR A 154 22.34 -18.06 -21.87
C THR A 154 23.28 -18.79 -20.94
#